data_e7544f24e29f3e7bed186d5525aa0efd
#
_entry.id   e7544f24e29f3e7bed186d5525aa0efd
#
_cell.length_a   1.000
_cell.length_b   1.000
_cell.length_c   1.000
_cell.angle_alpha   90.00
_cell.angle_beta   90.00
_cell.angle_gamma   90.00
#
_symmetry.space_group_name_H-M   'P 1'
#
loop_
_entity.id
_entity.type
_entity.pdbx_description
1 polymer ?
#
loop_
_entity_poly.entity_id
_entity_poly.type
_entity_poly.pdbx_seq_one_letter_code
_entity_poly.pdbx_strand_id
1 'polypeptide(L)'
;MKKIAFIGMMGCGKSSIANDISKDLALKLISIDKMVEKELNLSISAIFEKFGGPYFRKIETKVLKNAVINESCIIDCGGGIILDSSNIEILKNNGYSIIFIDRNPEKILEEIDVNNRPLVKDNPTALIKIYNERIGLYKKYSDYIIENNNDYDYAINSVKSLIINL
;
A
#
# COMPACT_ATOMS: atom_id res chain seq x y z
N MET A 1 12.71 17.10 3.43
CA MET A 1 13.04 15.68 3.11
C MET A 1 11.73 14.98 2.80
N LYS A 2 11.58 14.44 1.59
CA LYS A 2 10.31 13.86 1.12
C LYS A 2 10.23 12.37 1.53
N LYS A 3 9.48 12.09 2.58
CA LYS A 3 9.20 10.73 3.06
C LYS A 3 7.71 10.44 2.87
N ILE A 4 7.38 9.56 1.96
CA ILE A 4 6.00 9.28 1.52
C ILE A 4 5.68 7.81 1.78
N ALA A 5 4.52 7.53 2.36
CA ALA A 5 3.98 6.19 2.47
C ALA A 5 2.65 6.11 1.72
N PHE A 6 2.54 5.19 0.77
CA PHE A 6 1.28 4.92 0.08
C PHE A 6 0.51 3.81 0.79
N ILE A 7 -0.75 4.05 1.09
CA ILE A 7 -1.71 3.07 1.59
C ILE A 7 -2.91 2.98 0.66
N GLY A 8 -3.65 1.88 0.73
CA GLY A 8 -4.84 1.65 -0.09
C GLY A 8 -5.10 0.18 -0.34
N MET A 9 -6.27 -0.12 -0.89
CA MET A 9 -6.70 -1.48 -1.21
C MET A 9 -5.76 -2.19 -2.19
N MET A 10 -5.76 -3.51 -2.14
CA MET A 10 -5.18 -4.32 -3.21
C MET A 10 -5.85 -3.95 -4.55
N GLY A 11 -5.06 -3.82 -5.61
CA GLY A 11 -5.56 -3.47 -6.93
C GLY A 11 -5.96 -2.00 -7.15
N CYS A 12 -5.76 -1.12 -6.17
CA CYS A 12 -6.09 0.31 -6.32
C CYS A 12 -5.11 1.11 -7.19
N GLY A 13 -4.02 0.49 -7.66
CA GLY A 13 -3.00 1.16 -8.49
C GLY A 13 -1.83 1.78 -7.71
N LYS A 14 -1.82 1.67 -6.40
CA LYS A 14 -0.83 2.25 -5.49
C LYS A 14 0.62 1.90 -5.88
N SER A 15 0.92 0.62 -6.17
CA SER A 15 2.28 0.17 -6.51
C SER A 15 2.75 0.70 -7.86
N SER A 16 1.84 0.81 -8.84
CA SER A 16 2.14 1.42 -10.14
C SER A 16 2.44 2.91 -9.98
N ILE A 17 1.58 3.63 -9.26
CA ILE A 17 1.78 5.05 -8.94
C ILE A 17 3.10 5.26 -8.20
N ALA A 18 3.39 4.45 -7.16
CA ALA A 18 4.64 4.54 -6.41
C ALA A 18 5.87 4.37 -7.30
N ASN A 19 5.82 3.40 -8.23
CA ASN A 19 6.92 3.14 -9.16
C ASN A 19 7.15 4.32 -10.12
N ASP A 20 6.10 4.88 -10.71
CA ASP A 20 6.22 5.96 -11.69
C ASP A 20 6.67 7.26 -11.01
N ILE A 21 6.08 7.60 -9.86
CA ILE A 21 6.50 8.76 -9.06
C ILE A 21 7.95 8.62 -8.57
N SER A 22 8.39 7.41 -8.18
CA SER A 22 9.77 7.19 -7.75
C SER A 22 10.78 7.49 -8.85
N LYS A 23 10.47 7.12 -10.10
CA LYS A 23 11.29 7.41 -11.28
C LYS A 23 11.28 8.90 -11.62
N ASP A 24 10.10 9.50 -11.68
CA ASP A 24 9.91 10.89 -12.05
C ASP A 24 10.58 11.87 -11.08
N LEU A 25 10.56 11.56 -9.78
CA LEU A 25 11.13 12.41 -8.75
C LEU A 25 12.50 11.93 -8.24
N ALA A 26 13.07 10.87 -8.87
CA ALA A 26 14.32 10.23 -8.46
C ALA A 26 14.35 9.87 -6.95
N LEU A 27 13.21 9.38 -6.43
CA LEU A 27 13.09 8.95 -5.04
C LEU A 27 13.28 7.43 -4.94
N LYS A 28 13.93 6.98 -3.88
CA LYS A 28 14.06 5.55 -3.57
C LYS A 28 12.69 4.94 -3.31
N LEU A 29 12.37 3.83 -3.97
CA LEU A 29 11.15 3.06 -3.75
C LEU A 29 11.43 1.83 -2.88
N ILE A 30 10.65 1.67 -1.83
CA ILE A 30 10.70 0.53 -0.91
C ILE A 30 9.31 -0.13 -0.92
N SER A 31 9.22 -1.37 -1.37
CA SER A 31 7.97 -2.15 -1.35
C SER A 31 7.99 -3.11 -0.16
N ILE A 32 7.03 -2.94 0.75
CA ILE A 32 6.92 -3.80 1.94
C ILE A 32 6.62 -5.24 1.54
N ASP A 33 5.71 -5.46 0.59
CA ASP A 33 5.37 -6.81 0.13
C ASP A 33 6.60 -7.54 -0.44
N LYS A 34 7.41 -6.85 -1.29
CA LYS A 34 8.65 -7.43 -1.82
C LYS A 34 9.70 -7.72 -0.73
N MET A 35 9.76 -6.87 0.29
CA MET A 35 10.67 -7.11 1.42
C MET A 35 10.23 -8.31 2.25
N VAL A 36 8.92 -8.51 2.46
CA VAL A 36 8.38 -9.69 3.13
C VAL A 36 8.69 -10.96 2.34
N GLU A 37 8.46 -10.94 1.01
CA GLU A 37 8.78 -12.07 0.14
C GLU A 37 10.26 -12.43 0.19
N LYS A 38 11.14 -11.43 0.17
CA LYS A 38 12.59 -11.60 0.29
C LYS A 38 13.01 -12.15 1.65
N GLU A 39 12.41 -11.65 2.74
CA GLU A 39 12.71 -12.09 4.13
C GLU A 39 12.41 -13.58 4.32
N LEU A 40 11.31 -14.07 3.73
CA LEU A 40 10.85 -15.44 3.90
C LEU A 40 11.21 -16.36 2.71
N ASN A 41 11.73 -15.80 1.63
CA ASN A 41 11.98 -16.51 0.36
C ASN A 41 10.74 -17.27 -0.15
N LEU A 42 9.56 -16.66 -0.01
CA LEU A 42 8.26 -17.18 -0.40
C LEU A 42 7.40 -16.07 -1.00
N SER A 43 6.49 -16.41 -1.92
CA SER A 43 5.47 -15.45 -2.37
C SER A 43 4.47 -15.13 -1.26
N ILE A 44 3.83 -13.95 -1.33
CA ILE A 44 2.78 -13.54 -0.39
C ILE A 44 1.70 -14.63 -0.28
N SER A 45 1.24 -15.18 -1.41
CA SER A 45 0.24 -16.26 -1.43
C SER A 45 0.71 -17.49 -0.67
N ALA A 46 1.96 -17.93 -0.88
CA ALA A 46 2.54 -19.07 -0.19
C ALA A 46 2.69 -18.81 1.33
N ILE A 47 2.99 -17.58 1.72
CA ILE A 47 3.08 -17.20 3.14
C ILE A 47 1.71 -17.30 3.81
N PHE A 48 0.65 -16.77 3.17
CA PHE A 48 -0.71 -16.88 3.69
C PHE A 48 -1.20 -18.32 3.77
N GLU A 49 -0.91 -19.14 2.75
CA GLU A 49 -1.31 -20.54 2.71
C GLU A 49 -0.60 -21.34 3.80
N LYS A 50 0.70 -21.13 3.99
CA LYS A 50 1.52 -21.92 4.91
C LYS A 50 1.42 -21.49 6.36
N PHE A 51 1.33 -20.18 6.61
CA PHE A 51 1.45 -19.60 7.96
C PHE A 51 0.23 -18.80 8.41
N GLY A 52 -0.66 -18.43 7.48
CA GLY A 52 -1.85 -17.63 7.76
C GLY A 52 -1.61 -16.13 7.90
N GLY A 53 -2.71 -15.40 7.92
CA GLY A 53 -2.71 -13.93 7.99
C GLY A 53 -2.03 -13.35 9.23
N PRO A 54 -2.27 -13.83 10.45
CA PRO A 54 -1.64 -13.30 11.66
C PRO A 54 -0.12 -13.36 11.64
N TYR A 55 0.46 -14.42 11.08
CA TYR A 55 1.90 -14.53 10.91
C TYR A 55 2.42 -13.51 9.91
N PHE A 56 1.75 -13.40 8.74
CA PHE A 56 2.10 -12.39 7.75
C PHE A 56 2.14 -10.98 8.35
N ARG A 57 1.15 -10.59 9.17
CA ARG A 57 1.11 -9.27 9.80
C ARG A 57 2.27 -9.00 10.75
N LYS A 58 2.73 -10.02 11.48
CA LYS A 58 3.95 -9.89 12.32
C LYS A 58 5.20 -9.61 11.49
N ILE A 59 5.34 -10.31 10.36
CA ILE A 59 6.48 -10.10 9.47
C ILE A 59 6.38 -8.75 8.76
N GLU A 60 5.18 -8.36 8.30
CA GLU A 60 4.92 -7.05 7.70
C GLU A 60 5.36 -5.91 8.63
N THR A 61 4.98 -5.95 9.91
CA THR A 61 5.39 -4.96 10.92
C THR A 61 6.91 -4.97 11.16
N LYS A 62 7.53 -6.16 11.25
CA LYS A 62 8.98 -6.30 11.39
C LYS A 62 9.72 -5.67 10.20
N VAL A 63 9.26 -5.97 9.00
CA VAL A 63 9.83 -5.46 7.75
C VAL A 63 9.66 -3.95 7.67
N LEU A 64 8.50 -3.41 8.03
CA LEU A 64 8.26 -1.97 8.05
C LEU A 64 9.24 -1.24 8.97
N LYS A 65 9.50 -1.77 10.16
CA LYS A 65 10.51 -1.19 11.09
C LYS A 65 11.90 -1.09 10.46
N ASN A 66 12.26 -2.04 9.61
CA ASN A 66 13.54 -2.04 8.90
C ASN A 66 13.52 -1.19 7.62
N ALA A 67 12.32 -0.90 7.10
CA ALA A 67 12.12 -0.12 5.86
C ALA A 67 12.16 1.40 6.09
N VAL A 68 11.85 1.86 7.29
CA VAL A 68 11.89 3.29 7.62
C VAL A 68 13.34 3.78 7.66
N ILE A 69 13.66 4.72 6.79
CA ILE A 69 15.02 5.26 6.63
C ILE A 69 15.03 6.78 6.79
N ASN A 70 16.21 7.34 7.03
CA ASN A 70 16.38 8.79 7.17
C ASN A 70 16.81 9.48 5.87
N GLU A 71 16.19 9.08 4.77
CA GLU A 71 16.40 9.61 3.42
C GLU A 71 15.06 9.90 2.76
N SER A 72 15.07 10.72 1.70
CA SER A 72 13.88 10.92 0.88
C SER A 72 13.53 9.62 0.14
N CYS A 73 12.34 9.09 0.39
CA CYS A 73 11.91 7.82 -0.19
C CYS A 73 10.39 7.68 -0.22
N ILE A 74 9.95 6.70 -0.99
CA ILE A 74 8.56 6.24 -1.06
C ILE A 74 8.49 4.82 -0.47
N ILE A 75 7.59 4.59 0.48
CA ILE A 75 7.21 3.27 0.94
C ILE A 75 5.87 2.88 0.32
N ASP A 76 5.86 1.82 -0.49
CA ASP A 76 4.64 1.17 -0.98
C ASP A 76 4.20 0.12 0.03
N CYS A 77 3.15 0.43 0.80
CA CYS A 77 2.64 -0.42 1.87
C CYS A 77 1.66 -1.46 1.32
N GLY A 78 1.63 -2.64 1.95
CA GLY A 78 0.59 -3.64 1.70
C GLY A 78 -0.81 -3.14 2.10
N GLY A 79 -1.86 -3.66 1.46
CA GLY A 79 -3.24 -3.20 1.69
C GLY A 79 -3.76 -3.42 3.11
N GLY A 80 -3.15 -4.28 3.89
CA GLY A 80 -3.53 -4.53 5.28
C GLY A 80 -2.65 -3.86 6.33
N ILE A 81 -1.71 -3.00 5.93
CA ILE A 81 -0.80 -2.30 6.86
C ILE A 81 -1.54 -1.51 7.93
N ILE A 82 -2.74 -1.01 7.60
CA ILE A 82 -3.59 -0.18 8.45
C ILE A 82 -4.33 -0.97 9.54
N LEU A 83 -4.30 -2.29 9.49
CA LEU A 83 -4.99 -3.15 10.47
C LEU A 83 -4.28 -3.16 11.84
N ASP A 84 -3.01 -2.79 11.88
CA ASP A 84 -2.25 -2.57 13.11
C ASP A 84 -1.85 -1.10 13.19
N SER A 85 -2.42 -0.38 14.17
CA SER A 85 -2.15 1.05 14.37
C SER A 85 -0.68 1.34 14.66
N SER A 86 0.07 0.38 15.20
CA SER A 86 1.50 0.54 15.46
C SER A 86 2.31 0.76 14.18
N ASN A 87 1.85 0.23 13.05
CA ASN A 87 2.48 0.48 11.75
C ASN A 87 2.34 1.95 11.33
N ILE A 88 1.18 2.55 11.61
CA ILE A 88 0.92 3.96 11.32
C ILE A 88 1.77 4.86 12.24
N GLU A 89 1.89 4.49 13.51
CA GLU A 89 2.76 5.19 14.45
C GLU A 89 4.23 5.13 14.01
N ILE A 90 4.70 3.97 13.54
CA ILE A 90 6.06 3.84 12.99
C ILE A 90 6.27 4.82 11.83
N LEU A 91 5.35 4.89 10.87
CA LEU A 91 5.45 5.81 9.74
C LEU A 91 5.45 7.27 10.20
N LYS A 92 4.48 7.67 11.02
CA LYS A 92 4.34 9.05 11.49
C LYS A 92 5.52 9.51 12.35
N ASN A 93 5.97 8.68 13.28
CA ASN A 93 7.12 8.98 14.14
C ASN A 93 8.43 9.10 13.35
N ASN A 94 8.50 8.51 12.16
CA ASN A 94 9.63 8.65 11.24
C ASN A 94 9.44 9.75 10.17
N GLY A 95 8.39 10.57 10.29
CA GLY A 95 8.16 11.74 9.44
C GLY A 95 7.63 11.43 8.04
N TYR A 96 6.94 10.28 7.87
CA TYR A 96 6.29 9.96 6.60
C TYR A 96 4.93 10.65 6.49
N SER A 97 4.69 11.32 5.36
CA SER A 97 3.35 11.74 4.93
C SER A 97 2.62 10.54 4.33
N ILE A 98 1.44 10.23 4.83
CA ILE A 98 0.67 9.05 4.42
C ILE A 98 -0.36 9.47 3.38
N ILE A 99 -0.25 8.92 2.17
CA ILE A 99 -1.16 9.19 1.05
C ILE A 99 -2.00 7.93 0.79
N PHE A 100 -3.31 8.08 0.90
CA PHE A 100 -4.27 7.04 0.55
C PHE A 100 -4.63 7.14 -0.93
N ILE A 101 -4.36 6.07 -1.68
CA ILE A 101 -4.83 5.92 -3.06
C ILE A 101 -6.17 5.19 -3.00
N ASP A 102 -7.24 5.95 -3.25
CA ASP A 102 -8.61 5.43 -3.22
C ASP A 102 -9.08 5.06 -4.62
N ARG A 103 -9.64 3.87 -4.75
CA ARG A 103 -10.27 3.40 -5.99
C ARG A 103 -11.54 2.64 -5.66
N ASN A 104 -12.58 2.92 -6.44
CA ASN A 104 -13.86 2.24 -6.32
C ASN A 104 -13.67 0.72 -6.43
N PRO A 105 -14.17 -0.08 -5.45
CA PRO A 105 -13.94 -1.52 -5.42
C PRO A 105 -14.54 -2.27 -6.62
N GLU A 106 -15.63 -1.79 -7.22
CA GLU A 106 -16.18 -2.39 -8.44
C GLU A 106 -15.20 -2.26 -9.62
N LYS A 107 -14.55 -1.09 -9.75
CA LYS A 107 -13.52 -0.88 -10.78
C LYS A 107 -12.27 -1.75 -10.52
N ILE A 108 -11.92 -1.95 -9.26
CA ILE A 108 -10.82 -2.86 -8.92
C ILE A 108 -11.18 -4.29 -9.37
N LEU A 109 -12.40 -4.75 -9.12
CA LEU A 109 -12.84 -6.10 -9.48
C LEU A 109 -12.81 -6.37 -11.00
N GLU A 110 -13.06 -5.35 -11.82
CA GLU A 110 -13.01 -5.47 -13.29
C GLU A 110 -11.59 -5.73 -13.81
N GLU A 111 -10.57 -5.30 -13.09
CA GLU A 111 -9.18 -5.29 -13.58
C GLU A 111 -8.22 -6.18 -12.77
N ILE A 112 -8.62 -6.62 -11.56
CA ILE A 112 -7.70 -7.32 -10.66
C ILE A 112 -7.43 -8.76 -11.11
N ASP A 113 -6.16 -9.16 -11.14
CA ASP A 113 -5.78 -10.57 -11.15
C ASP A 113 -5.91 -11.17 -9.75
N VAL A 114 -6.98 -11.92 -9.53
CA VAL A 114 -7.30 -12.52 -8.23
C VAL A 114 -6.38 -13.69 -7.86
N ASN A 115 -5.71 -14.34 -8.83
CA ASN A 115 -4.89 -15.53 -8.60
C ASN A 115 -3.73 -15.27 -7.62
N ASN A 116 -3.20 -14.05 -7.64
CA ASN A 116 -2.11 -13.62 -6.76
C ASN A 116 -2.60 -12.84 -5.52
N ARG A 117 -3.89 -12.97 -5.16
CA ARG A 117 -4.52 -12.23 -4.07
C ARG A 117 -5.20 -13.19 -3.08
N PRO A 118 -4.49 -13.70 -2.05
CA PRO A 118 -4.97 -14.77 -1.16
C PRO A 118 -6.33 -14.47 -0.52
N LEU A 119 -6.64 -13.20 -0.22
CA LEU A 119 -7.89 -12.82 0.47
C LEU A 119 -9.11 -12.85 -0.45
N VAL A 120 -8.96 -12.84 -1.77
CA VAL A 120 -10.06 -12.76 -2.75
C VAL A 120 -9.97 -13.83 -3.84
N LYS A 121 -8.97 -14.70 -3.80
CA LYS A 121 -8.73 -15.75 -4.80
C LYS A 121 -9.95 -16.64 -5.02
N ASP A 122 -10.57 -17.10 -3.94
CA ASP A 122 -11.71 -18.03 -3.98
C ASP A 122 -13.07 -17.30 -4.02
N ASN A 123 -13.09 -16.02 -3.68
CA ASN A 123 -14.29 -15.18 -3.69
C ASN A 123 -13.93 -13.73 -4.06
N PRO A 124 -13.89 -13.37 -5.36
CA PRO A 124 -13.56 -12.01 -5.79
C PRO A 124 -14.45 -10.93 -5.21
N THR A 125 -15.75 -11.22 -4.99
CA THR A 125 -16.70 -10.24 -4.43
C THR A 125 -16.42 -9.91 -2.95
N ALA A 126 -15.63 -10.73 -2.26
CA ALA A 126 -15.14 -10.42 -0.91
C ALA A 126 -14.31 -9.12 -0.89
N LEU A 127 -13.79 -8.66 -2.03
CA LEU A 127 -13.06 -7.40 -2.13
C LEU A 127 -13.92 -6.21 -1.71
N ILE A 128 -15.19 -6.17 -2.10
CA ILE A 128 -16.12 -5.09 -1.71
C ILE A 128 -16.32 -5.09 -0.19
N LYS A 129 -16.49 -6.27 0.41
CA LYS A 129 -16.61 -6.40 1.87
C LYS A 129 -15.34 -5.89 2.57
N ILE A 130 -14.18 -6.33 2.12
CA ILE A 130 -12.88 -5.91 2.68
C ILE A 130 -12.70 -4.40 2.53
N TYR A 131 -13.08 -3.82 1.38
CA TYR A 131 -13.04 -2.37 1.18
C TYR A 131 -13.90 -1.64 2.20
N ASN A 132 -15.16 -2.05 2.37
CA ASN A 132 -16.09 -1.43 3.30
C ASN A 132 -15.62 -1.53 4.78
N GLU A 133 -14.96 -2.62 5.15
CA GLU A 133 -14.37 -2.80 6.48
C GLU A 133 -13.14 -1.89 6.70
N ARG A 134 -12.39 -1.56 5.63
CA ARG A 134 -11.10 -0.86 5.73
C ARG A 134 -11.15 0.61 5.37
N ILE A 135 -12.12 1.07 4.60
CA ILE A 135 -12.17 2.45 4.09
C ILE A 135 -12.10 3.49 5.21
N GLY A 136 -12.77 3.23 6.34
CA GLY A 136 -12.73 4.10 7.51
C GLY A 136 -11.32 4.23 8.10
N LEU A 137 -10.54 3.14 8.11
CA LEU A 137 -9.17 3.14 8.60
C LEU A 137 -8.22 3.84 7.63
N TYR A 138 -8.35 3.61 6.31
CA TYR A 138 -7.56 4.34 5.32
C TYR A 138 -7.76 5.84 5.45
N LYS A 139 -9.00 6.31 5.52
CA LYS A 139 -9.32 7.74 5.68
C LYS A 139 -8.82 8.30 7.02
N LYS A 140 -8.95 7.53 8.11
CA LYS A 140 -8.49 7.94 9.44
C LYS A 140 -6.98 8.16 9.51
N TYR A 141 -6.21 7.31 8.84
CA TYR A 141 -4.76 7.26 8.99
C TYR A 141 -3.99 8.04 7.94
N SER A 142 -4.64 8.39 6.81
CA SER A 142 -4.01 9.18 5.77
C SER A 142 -3.97 10.67 6.11
N ASP A 143 -2.93 11.33 5.65
CA ASP A 143 -2.81 12.80 5.67
C ASP A 143 -3.40 13.40 4.39
N TYR A 144 -3.40 12.63 3.28
CA TYR A 144 -3.92 13.02 1.98
C TYR A 144 -4.64 11.85 1.30
N ILE A 145 -5.66 12.15 0.49
CA ILE A 145 -6.43 11.18 -0.28
C ILE A 145 -6.36 11.56 -1.74
N ILE A 146 -5.98 10.61 -2.59
CA ILE A 146 -5.96 10.74 -4.05
C ILE A 146 -6.89 9.70 -4.66
N GLU A 147 -7.87 10.15 -5.42
CA GLU A 147 -8.78 9.26 -6.13
C GLU A 147 -8.14 8.76 -7.44
N ASN A 148 -8.19 7.45 -7.66
CA ASN A 148 -7.73 6.77 -8.88
C ASN A 148 -8.89 6.07 -9.58
N ASN A 149 -10.00 6.80 -9.77
CA ASN A 149 -11.24 6.25 -10.35
C ASN A 149 -11.37 6.45 -11.85
N ASN A 150 -10.65 7.38 -12.44
CA ASN A 150 -10.81 7.77 -13.84
C ASN A 150 -9.51 7.58 -14.61
N ASP A 151 -8.82 8.69 -14.88
CA ASP A 151 -7.59 8.71 -15.65
C ASP A 151 -6.39 8.47 -14.72
N TYR A 152 -5.57 7.49 -15.08
CA TYR A 152 -4.33 7.17 -14.36
C TYR A 152 -3.35 8.36 -14.37
N ASP A 153 -3.23 9.05 -15.51
CA ASP A 153 -2.35 10.23 -15.63
C ASP A 153 -2.82 11.36 -14.72
N TYR A 154 -4.12 11.52 -14.52
CA TYR A 154 -4.64 12.47 -13.55
C TYR A 154 -4.24 12.13 -12.11
N ALA A 155 -4.33 10.86 -11.73
CA ALA A 155 -3.90 10.40 -10.41
C ALA A 155 -2.39 10.61 -10.20
N ILE A 156 -1.56 10.26 -11.19
CA ILE A 156 -0.10 10.50 -11.17
C ILE A 156 0.22 11.98 -10.99
N ASN A 157 -0.39 12.86 -11.80
CA ASN A 157 -0.13 14.30 -11.74
C ASN A 157 -0.57 14.89 -10.40
N SER A 158 -1.69 14.44 -9.85
CA SER A 158 -2.19 14.85 -8.53
C SER A 158 -1.21 14.45 -7.42
N VAL A 159 -0.73 13.21 -7.42
CA VAL A 159 0.28 12.72 -6.47
C VAL A 159 1.59 13.49 -6.61
N LYS A 160 2.06 13.70 -7.84
CA LYS A 160 3.30 14.42 -8.13
C LYS A 160 3.26 15.86 -7.62
N SER A 161 2.18 16.58 -7.94
CA SER A 161 1.96 17.96 -7.48
C SER A 161 1.92 18.03 -5.96
N LEU A 162 1.23 17.09 -5.30
CA LEU A 162 1.19 17.02 -3.85
C LEU A 162 2.60 16.82 -3.27
N ILE A 163 3.36 15.84 -3.75
CA ILE A 163 4.70 15.53 -3.23
C ILE A 163 5.69 16.68 -3.46
N ILE A 164 5.59 17.40 -4.57
CA ILE A 164 6.45 18.56 -4.84
C ILE A 164 6.23 19.65 -3.80
N ASN A 165 5.00 19.83 -3.34
CA ASN A 165 4.63 20.86 -2.37
C ASN A 165 4.82 20.44 -0.90
N LEU A 166 5.15 19.19 -0.59
CA LEU A 166 5.56 18.68 0.73
C LEU A 166 7.07 18.95 0.96
#